data_be51c1a0c884f47412300c967ca96a5b
#
_entry.id   be51c1a0c884f47412300c967ca96a5b
#
_cell.length_a   1.000
_cell.length_b   1.000
_cell.length_c   1.000
_cell.angle_alpha   90.00
_cell.angle_beta   90.00
_cell.angle_gamma   90.00
#
_symmetry.space_group_name_H-M   'P 1'
#
loop_
_entity.id
_entity.type
_entity.pdbx_description
1 polymer ?
#
loop_
_entity_poly.entity_id
_entity_poly.type
_entity_poly.pdbx_seq_one_letter_code
_entity_poly.pdbx_strand_id
1 'polypeptide(L)'
;RGLGDVYKRQALAATRLIALHQHKGKSIAACLKDRTDYAQNPDKTERGELVSSYQCSPLTVDEEFMLTKKLYEQATGRSQKSNVIAYQIRQSFRPGEITAEEANQVGYELASRFLKGKHAFIVATHTDREHIHNHIIFNSTALDGTRKFRDFFFSGLAVQRLSDLICLEHQLSVIEKKPYRERQKRITYPPRESNRDRLCGVIDEILQQKPTDYEDFLQKLEQQGYEIKRGKYTSVKGARQKRFIRLKTLGAGYSEDEIKAVIAGKAEHLSLIHISEPTRPLYIS
;
A
#
# COMPACT_ATOMS: atom_id res chain seq x y z
N ARG A 1 -16.47 26.32 3.21
CA ARG A 1 -15.25 26.33 2.38
C ARG A 1 -14.34 25.22 2.92
N GLY A 2 -14.14 24.10 2.39
CA GLY A 2 -14.16 23.41 1.17
C GLY A 2 -13.24 22.24 1.38
N LEU A 3 -13.76 21.01 1.74
CA LEU A 3 -13.01 19.73 1.76
C LEU A 3 -12.42 19.39 0.36
N GLY A 4 -12.80 20.15 -0.69
CA GLY A 4 -12.30 19.99 -2.04
C GLY A 4 -10.85 20.43 -2.29
N ASP A 5 -10.31 21.34 -1.47
CA ASP A 5 -8.98 21.92 -1.72
C ASP A 5 -7.80 21.09 -1.18
N VAL A 6 -8.06 20.14 -0.28
CA VAL A 6 -7.03 19.26 0.27
C VAL A 6 -6.67 18.15 -0.72
N TYR A 7 -7.62 17.74 -1.59
CA TYR A 7 -7.39 16.70 -2.60
C TYR A 7 -6.65 17.20 -3.86
N LYS A 8 -6.72 18.50 -4.16
CA LYS A 8 -6.07 19.09 -5.36
C LYS A 8 -4.54 19.22 -5.28
N ARG A 9 -3.90 18.90 -4.16
CA ARG A 9 -2.43 19.05 -3.98
C ARG A 9 -1.61 17.77 -4.17
N GLN A 10 -2.15 16.68 -4.72
CA GLN A 10 -1.46 15.39 -4.78
C GLN A 10 -1.29 14.76 -6.17
N ALA A 11 -1.29 15.49 -7.24
CA ALA A 11 -1.09 14.92 -8.57
C ALA A 11 0.06 15.62 -9.31
N LEU A 12 1.27 15.36 -8.88
CA LEU A 12 2.50 15.56 -9.63
C LEU A 12 2.98 14.20 -10.13
N ALA A 13 3.70 14.15 -11.25
CA ALA A 13 4.19 12.91 -11.84
C ALA A 13 4.90 12.03 -10.80
N ALA A 14 4.23 10.96 -10.36
CA ALA A 14 4.74 10.07 -9.34
C ALA A 14 5.14 8.74 -9.96
N THR A 15 6.41 8.35 -9.80
CA THR A 15 6.93 7.10 -10.35
C THR A 15 7.38 6.17 -9.24
N ARG A 16 7.02 4.87 -9.34
CA ARG A 16 7.37 3.84 -8.37
C ARG A 16 7.70 2.51 -9.04
N LEU A 17 8.81 1.90 -8.67
CA LEU A 17 9.16 0.53 -9.00
C LEU A 17 8.59 -0.42 -7.93
N ILE A 18 7.95 -1.51 -8.37
CA ILE A 18 7.27 -2.50 -7.52
C ILE A 18 7.65 -3.89 -7.99
N ALA A 19 8.16 -4.72 -7.08
CA ALA A 19 8.35 -6.14 -7.36
C ALA A 19 7.00 -6.88 -7.30
N LEU A 20 6.70 -7.68 -8.33
CA LEU A 20 5.52 -8.53 -8.38
C LEU A 20 5.88 -9.92 -7.91
N HIS A 21 5.19 -10.37 -6.87
CA HIS A 21 5.47 -11.64 -6.21
C HIS A 21 4.45 -12.71 -6.60
N GLN A 22 4.90 -13.95 -6.61
CA GLN A 22 4.02 -15.12 -6.69
C GLN A 22 3.16 -15.19 -5.43
N HIS A 23 1.86 -15.35 -5.60
CA HIS A 23 0.94 -15.56 -4.49
C HIS A 23 1.00 -17.01 -4.00
N LYS A 24 0.90 -17.19 -2.69
CA LYS A 24 0.86 -18.51 -2.07
C LYS A 24 -0.34 -19.31 -2.62
N GLY A 25 -0.06 -20.51 -3.12
CA GLY A 25 -1.10 -21.39 -3.69
C GLY A 25 -1.45 -21.16 -5.16
N LYS A 26 -0.82 -20.18 -5.85
CA LYS A 26 -0.99 -19.97 -7.29
C LYS A 26 0.28 -20.27 -8.06
N SER A 27 0.17 -20.76 -9.30
CA SER A 27 1.31 -20.91 -10.19
C SER A 27 1.88 -19.56 -10.63
N ILE A 28 3.14 -19.53 -11.08
CA ILE A 28 3.75 -18.31 -11.61
C ILE A 28 2.98 -17.82 -12.84
N ALA A 29 2.57 -18.73 -13.75
CA ALA A 29 1.80 -18.40 -14.93
C ALA A 29 0.46 -17.74 -14.58
N ALA A 30 -0.30 -18.31 -13.64
CA ALA A 30 -1.56 -17.72 -13.19
C ALA A 30 -1.35 -16.34 -12.55
N CYS A 31 -0.28 -16.15 -11.78
CA CYS A 31 0.03 -14.84 -11.19
C CYS A 31 0.44 -13.80 -12.23
N LEU A 32 1.20 -14.20 -13.26
CA LEU A 32 1.56 -13.31 -14.38
C LEU A 32 0.30 -12.90 -15.14
N LYS A 33 -0.52 -13.89 -15.52
CA LYS A 33 -1.79 -13.65 -16.22
C LYS A 33 -2.68 -12.66 -15.45
N ASP A 34 -2.94 -12.89 -14.16
CA ASP A 34 -3.73 -11.97 -13.32
C ASP A 34 -3.21 -10.51 -13.37
N ARG A 35 -1.88 -10.34 -13.45
CA ARG A 35 -1.25 -9.00 -13.45
C ARG A 35 -1.30 -8.33 -14.80
N THR A 36 -1.08 -9.08 -15.87
CA THR A 36 -1.13 -8.57 -17.24
C THR A 36 -2.57 -8.29 -17.66
N ASP A 37 -3.52 -9.18 -17.35
CA ASP A 37 -4.95 -8.99 -17.60
C ASP A 37 -5.48 -7.74 -16.85
N TYR A 38 -5.09 -7.56 -15.58
CA TYR A 38 -5.47 -6.35 -14.84
C TYR A 38 -4.93 -5.07 -15.47
N ALA A 39 -3.67 -5.08 -15.92
CA ALA A 39 -3.06 -3.91 -16.54
C ALA A 39 -3.68 -3.60 -17.90
N GLN A 40 -4.01 -4.62 -18.68
CA GLN A 40 -4.58 -4.51 -20.02
C GLN A 40 -6.12 -4.46 -20.03
N ASN A 41 -6.77 -4.29 -18.87
CA ASN A 41 -8.23 -4.29 -18.79
C ASN A 41 -8.83 -3.31 -19.81
N PRO A 42 -9.66 -3.78 -20.77
CA PRO A 42 -10.23 -2.96 -21.84
C PRO A 42 -11.03 -1.75 -21.34
N ASP A 43 -11.71 -1.89 -20.19
CA ASP A 43 -12.49 -0.79 -19.58
C ASP A 43 -11.61 0.38 -19.10
N LYS A 44 -10.30 0.16 -18.98
CA LYS A 44 -9.33 1.13 -18.45
C LYS A 44 -8.35 1.63 -19.49
N THR A 45 -8.21 0.91 -20.61
CA THR A 45 -7.21 1.15 -21.65
C THR A 45 -7.84 1.48 -23.01
N GLU A 46 -9.04 2.07 -22.98
CA GLU A 46 -9.77 2.41 -24.20
C GLU A 46 -9.87 1.23 -25.18
N ARG A 47 -10.42 0.12 -24.68
CA ARG A 47 -10.57 -1.15 -25.43
C ARG A 47 -9.23 -1.78 -25.88
N GLY A 48 -8.14 -1.45 -25.20
CA GLY A 48 -6.82 -1.97 -25.51
C GLY A 48 -5.98 -1.10 -26.47
N GLU A 49 -6.52 0.02 -26.95
CA GLU A 49 -5.80 0.96 -27.83
C GLU A 49 -4.59 1.61 -27.12
N LEU A 50 -4.69 1.79 -25.79
CA LEU A 50 -3.64 2.37 -24.97
C LEU A 50 -2.68 1.32 -24.38
N VAL A 51 -2.43 0.23 -25.11
CA VAL A 51 -1.47 -0.80 -24.73
C VAL A 51 -0.37 -0.89 -25.79
N SER A 52 0.87 -0.68 -25.38
CA SER A 52 2.07 -0.87 -26.20
C SER A 52 2.99 -1.91 -25.60
N SER A 53 3.84 -2.54 -26.40
CA SER A 53 4.72 -3.61 -25.97
C SER A 53 6.08 -3.56 -26.64
N TYR A 54 7.07 -4.15 -25.99
CA TYR A 54 8.41 -4.33 -26.53
C TYR A 54 8.84 -5.80 -26.39
N GLN A 55 9.20 -6.43 -27.51
CA GLN A 55 9.69 -7.82 -27.59
C GLN A 55 8.72 -8.84 -26.94
N CYS A 56 7.42 -8.56 -27.00
CA CYS A 56 6.34 -9.48 -26.64
C CYS A 56 5.02 -8.99 -27.26
N SER A 57 4.08 -9.91 -27.44
CA SER A 57 2.72 -9.56 -27.82
C SER A 57 1.89 -9.24 -26.59
N PRO A 58 1.08 -8.16 -26.57
CA PRO A 58 0.14 -7.91 -25.48
C PRO A 58 -0.79 -9.09 -25.17
N LEU A 59 -1.19 -9.84 -26.18
CA LEU A 59 -2.13 -10.98 -26.05
C LEU A 59 -1.53 -12.21 -25.34
N THR A 60 -0.21 -12.42 -25.47
CA THR A 60 0.50 -13.62 -24.99
C THR A 60 1.65 -13.30 -24.04
N VAL A 61 1.67 -12.08 -23.49
CA VAL A 61 2.79 -11.57 -22.69
C VAL A 61 3.11 -12.43 -21.47
N ASP A 62 2.12 -12.98 -20.80
CA ASP A 62 2.31 -13.87 -19.65
C ASP A 62 2.98 -15.20 -20.05
N GLU A 63 2.59 -15.78 -21.19
CA GLU A 63 3.18 -17.00 -21.75
C GLU A 63 4.62 -16.76 -22.22
N GLU A 64 4.87 -15.63 -22.91
CA GLU A 64 6.22 -15.25 -23.37
C GLU A 64 7.17 -14.95 -22.20
N PHE A 65 6.64 -14.32 -21.12
CA PHE A 65 7.41 -14.14 -19.89
C PHE A 65 7.75 -15.48 -19.25
N MET A 66 6.83 -16.46 -19.28
CA MET A 66 7.08 -17.81 -18.77
C MET A 66 8.09 -18.57 -19.65
N LEU A 67 8.00 -18.44 -20.98
CA LEU A 67 8.96 -19.06 -21.88
C LEU A 67 10.39 -18.57 -21.59
N THR A 68 10.58 -17.26 -21.47
CA THR A 68 11.89 -16.67 -21.15
C THR A 68 12.43 -17.18 -19.80
N LYS A 69 11.57 -17.41 -18.81
CA LYS A 69 11.97 -18.00 -17.51
C LYS A 69 12.43 -19.45 -17.65
N LYS A 70 11.73 -20.24 -18.45
CA LYS A 70 12.14 -21.63 -18.75
C LYS A 70 13.48 -21.69 -19.48
N LEU A 71 13.68 -20.79 -20.45
CA LEU A 71 14.97 -20.66 -21.13
C LEU A 71 16.11 -20.32 -20.18
N TYR A 72 15.86 -19.41 -19.23
CA TYR A 72 16.83 -19.09 -18.18
C TYR A 72 17.18 -20.32 -17.32
N GLU A 73 16.20 -21.10 -16.91
CA GLU A 73 16.43 -22.31 -16.11
C GLU A 73 17.23 -23.37 -16.89
N GLN A 74 16.91 -23.55 -18.17
CA GLN A 74 17.64 -24.47 -19.06
C GLN A 74 19.08 -23.99 -19.29
N ALA A 75 19.28 -22.70 -19.59
CA ALA A 75 20.58 -22.16 -19.90
C ALA A 75 21.52 -22.07 -18.68
N THR A 76 21.00 -21.85 -17.51
CA THR A 76 21.81 -21.61 -16.31
C THR A 76 21.79 -22.75 -15.30
N GLY A 77 20.90 -23.71 -15.42
CA GLY A 77 20.65 -24.77 -14.44
C GLY A 77 20.09 -24.26 -13.11
N ARG A 78 19.68 -22.98 -13.04
CA ARG A 78 19.23 -22.32 -11.81
C ARG A 78 17.72 -22.20 -11.76
N SER A 79 17.07 -22.87 -10.83
CA SER A 79 15.66 -22.68 -10.54
C SER A 79 15.39 -21.29 -9.93
N GLN A 80 14.15 -20.83 -10.04
CA GLN A 80 13.74 -19.56 -9.44
C GLN A 80 13.72 -19.68 -7.92
N LYS A 81 14.74 -19.17 -7.23
CA LYS A 81 14.79 -19.10 -5.75
C LYS A 81 13.95 -17.97 -5.17
N SER A 82 13.75 -16.87 -5.92
CA SER A 82 12.98 -15.69 -5.50
C SER A 82 11.54 -15.86 -5.96
N ASN A 83 10.60 -15.41 -5.11
CA ASN A 83 9.19 -15.36 -5.47
C ASN A 83 8.82 -14.15 -6.36
N VAL A 84 9.80 -13.34 -6.78
CA VAL A 84 9.58 -12.22 -7.72
C VAL A 84 9.45 -12.75 -9.14
N ILE A 85 8.28 -12.55 -9.74
CA ILE A 85 7.91 -13.06 -11.05
C ILE A 85 8.08 -12.02 -12.17
N ALA A 86 7.84 -10.76 -11.87
CA ALA A 86 7.98 -9.62 -12.77
C ALA A 86 8.17 -8.36 -11.94
N TYR A 87 8.34 -7.23 -12.59
CA TYR A 87 8.36 -5.91 -11.97
C TYR A 87 7.34 -5.00 -12.64
N GLN A 88 6.83 -4.06 -11.89
CA GLN A 88 5.94 -3.02 -12.38
C GLN A 88 6.52 -1.65 -12.07
N ILE A 89 6.58 -0.78 -13.07
CA ILE A 89 6.74 0.66 -12.88
C ILE A 89 5.34 1.26 -12.97
N ARG A 90 4.96 2.01 -11.95
CA ARG A 90 3.74 2.79 -11.95
C ARG A 90 4.14 4.25 -12.12
N GLN A 91 3.60 4.92 -13.16
CA GLN A 91 3.87 6.33 -13.47
C GLN A 91 2.52 7.06 -13.56
N SER A 92 2.34 8.14 -12.84
CA SER A 92 1.09 8.92 -12.81
C SER A 92 1.39 10.36 -13.19
N PHE A 93 0.47 11.00 -13.91
CA PHE A 93 0.58 12.37 -14.38
C PHE A 93 -0.42 13.28 -13.66
N ARG A 94 -0.23 14.57 -13.76
CA ARG A 94 -1.17 15.56 -13.24
C ARG A 94 -2.43 15.57 -14.11
N PRO A 95 -3.63 15.70 -13.52
CA PRO A 95 -4.86 15.81 -14.30
C PRO A 95 -4.83 16.95 -15.32
N GLY A 96 -5.19 16.65 -16.58
CA GLY A 96 -5.25 17.62 -17.66
C GLY A 96 -3.90 18.09 -18.22
N GLU A 97 -2.79 17.45 -17.84
CA GLU A 97 -1.43 17.84 -18.27
C GLU A 97 -0.98 17.09 -19.55
N ILE A 98 -1.54 15.92 -19.79
CA ILE A 98 -1.10 15.00 -20.83
C ILE A 98 -2.31 14.24 -21.40
N THR A 99 -2.28 13.91 -22.71
CA THR A 99 -3.26 12.98 -23.31
C THR A 99 -2.92 11.53 -22.99
N ALA A 100 -3.85 10.63 -23.22
CA ALA A 100 -3.64 9.21 -22.93
C ALA A 100 -2.58 8.57 -23.84
N GLU A 101 -2.57 8.96 -25.11
CA GLU A 101 -1.62 8.51 -26.12
C GLU A 101 -0.21 9.00 -25.81
N GLU A 102 -0.05 10.28 -25.46
CA GLU A 102 1.23 10.85 -25.05
C GLU A 102 1.73 10.18 -23.76
N ALA A 103 0.84 9.92 -22.80
CA ALA A 103 1.19 9.21 -21.56
C ALA A 103 1.71 7.79 -21.85
N ASN A 104 1.11 7.08 -22.80
CA ASN A 104 1.57 5.77 -23.24
C ASN A 104 2.98 5.87 -23.89
N GLN A 105 3.21 6.85 -24.74
CA GLN A 105 4.53 7.09 -25.36
C GLN A 105 5.59 7.41 -24.33
N VAL A 106 5.31 8.30 -23.37
CA VAL A 106 6.21 8.64 -22.26
C VAL A 106 6.52 7.42 -21.40
N GLY A 107 5.52 6.57 -21.14
CA GLY A 107 5.69 5.30 -20.43
C GLY A 107 6.57 4.31 -21.19
N TYR A 108 6.38 4.20 -22.50
CA TYR A 108 7.19 3.35 -23.38
C TYR A 108 8.65 3.83 -23.41
N GLU A 109 8.86 5.13 -23.53
CA GLU A 109 10.19 5.73 -23.50
C GLU A 109 10.89 5.48 -22.16
N LEU A 110 10.18 5.66 -21.05
CA LEU A 110 10.70 5.35 -19.71
C LEU A 110 11.15 3.90 -19.60
N ALA A 111 10.32 2.96 -20.04
CA ALA A 111 10.66 1.54 -20.01
C ALA A 111 11.88 1.24 -20.88
N SER A 112 11.92 1.76 -22.11
CA SER A 112 13.00 1.54 -23.07
C SER A 112 14.35 2.06 -22.56
N ARG A 113 14.38 3.28 -22.04
CA ARG A 113 15.60 3.90 -21.47
C ARG A 113 16.04 3.21 -20.18
N PHE A 114 15.10 2.82 -19.30
CA PHE A 114 15.41 2.17 -18.03
C PHE A 114 15.92 0.74 -18.21
N LEU A 115 15.26 -0.05 -19.05
CA LEU A 115 15.57 -1.46 -19.29
C LEU A 115 16.65 -1.68 -20.35
N LYS A 116 16.97 -0.65 -21.14
CA LYS A 116 18.04 -0.66 -22.16
C LYS A 116 17.90 -1.81 -23.17
N GLY A 117 16.67 -2.13 -23.54
CA GLY A 117 16.36 -3.22 -24.48
C GLY A 117 16.61 -4.64 -23.96
N LYS A 118 16.87 -4.82 -22.67
CA LYS A 118 17.25 -6.14 -22.12
C LYS A 118 16.07 -6.98 -21.63
N HIS A 119 14.91 -6.39 -21.42
CA HIS A 119 13.73 -7.08 -20.90
C HIS A 119 12.51 -6.77 -21.76
N ALA A 120 11.68 -7.79 -21.99
CA ALA A 120 10.37 -7.61 -22.58
C ALA A 120 9.45 -6.87 -21.59
N PHE A 121 8.60 -5.98 -22.12
CA PHE A 121 7.66 -5.22 -21.30
C PHE A 121 6.38 -4.85 -22.06
N ILE A 122 5.34 -4.56 -21.31
CA ILE A 122 4.11 -3.90 -21.78
C ILE A 122 3.93 -2.59 -21.03
N VAL A 123 3.31 -1.63 -21.70
CA VAL A 123 2.85 -0.37 -21.12
C VAL A 123 1.34 -0.28 -21.35
N ALA A 124 0.59 -0.20 -20.27
CA ALA A 124 -0.85 -0.01 -20.32
C ALA A 124 -1.21 1.30 -19.63
N THR A 125 -1.84 2.20 -20.34
CA THR A 125 -2.26 3.51 -19.86
C THR A 125 -3.72 3.45 -19.43
N HIS A 126 -3.99 3.80 -18.18
CA HIS A 126 -5.31 3.80 -17.58
C HIS A 126 -5.89 5.20 -17.54
N THR A 127 -7.14 5.33 -17.99
CA THR A 127 -7.94 6.57 -18.04
C THR A 127 -9.13 6.54 -17.07
N ASP A 128 -9.30 5.46 -16.29
CA ASP A 128 -10.42 5.22 -15.37
C ASP A 128 -10.46 6.16 -14.15
N ARG A 129 -9.52 7.09 -14.03
CA ARG A 129 -9.40 8.05 -12.92
C ARG A 129 -9.20 9.46 -13.43
N GLU A 130 -9.37 10.45 -12.54
CA GLU A 130 -9.09 11.85 -12.83
C GLU A 130 -7.67 12.12 -13.35
N HIS A 131 -6.72 11.26 -13.01
CA HIS A 131 -5.32 11.33 -13.43
C HIS A 131 -4.96 10.13 -14.31
N ILE A 132 -4.37 10.40 -15.45
CA ILE A 132 -3.83 9.37 -16.34
C ILE A 132 -2.62 8.73 -15.68
N HIS A 133 -2.51 7.40 -15.78
CA HIS A 133 -1.38 6.68 -15.19
C HIS A 133 -1.03 5.43 -15.98
N ASN A 134 0.28 5.15 -16.04
CA ASN A 134 0.86 3.99 -16.71
C ASN A 134 1.12 2.84 -15.75
N HIS A 135 0.77 1.65 -16.18
CA HIS A 135 1.22 0.37 -15.65
C HIS A 135 2.23 -0.23 -16.62
N ILE A 136 3.51 -0.13 -16.31
CA ILE A 136 4.58 -0.73 -17.12
C ILE A 136 5.00 -2.02 -16.44
N ILE A 137 4.71 -3.18 -17.06
CA ILE A 137 5.07 -4.49 -16.52
C ILE A 137 6.19 -5.07 -17.37
N PHE A 138 7.32 -5.41 -16.74
CA PHE A 138 8.44 -6.03 -17.44
C PHE A 138 8.87 -7.35 -16.80
N ASN A 139 9.36 -8.26 -17.65
CA ASN A 139 9.82 -9.55 -17.21
C ASN A 139 11.04 -9.45 -16.28
N SER A 140 11.01 -10.15 -15.16
CA SER A 140 12.18 -10.25 -14.27
C SER A 140 13.40 -10.95 -14.92
N THR A 141 13.19 -11.70 -15.98
CA THR A 141 14.24 -12.39 -16.75
C THR A 141 14.58 -11.60 -18.01
N ALA A 142 15.84 -11.47 -18.33
CA ALA A 142 16.31 -10.80 -19.53
C ALA A 142 15.97 -11.62 -20.79
N LEU A 143 15.83 -10.95 -21.94
CA LEU A 143 15.48 -11.55 -23.22
C LEU A 143 16.46 -12.66 -23.67
N ASP A 144 17.74 -12.49 -23.32
CA ASP A 144 18.80 -13.49 -23.63
C ASP A 144 18.74 -14.76 -22.77
N GLY A 145 17.82 -14.82 -21.79
CA GLY A 145 17.68 -15.94 -20.87
C GLY A 145 18.88 -16.16 -19.93
N THR A 146 19.86 -15.25 -19.89
CA THR A 146 21.10 -15.47 -19.11
C THR A 146 21.10 -14.79 -17.76
N ARG A 147 20.29 -13.74 -17.60
CA ARG A 147 20.29 -12.88 -16.41
C ARG A 147 18.88 -12.57 -15.94
N LYS A 148 18.78 -12.17 -14.66
CA LYS A 148 17.57 -11.59 -14.08
C LYS A 148 17.80 -10.12 -13.77
N PHE A 149 16.74 -9.32 -13.83
CA PHE A 149 16.78 -7.94 -13.35
C PHE A 149 17.21 -7.94 -11.89
N ARG A 150 18.22 -7.16 -11.60
CA ARG A 150 18.74 -6.99 -10.23
C ARG A 150 18.15 -5.73 -9.64
N ASP A 151 17.13 -5.90 -8.81
CA ASP A 151 16.62 -4.81 -7.98
C ASP A 151 17.56 -4.58 -6.78
N PHE A 152 17.96 -3.34 -6.59
CA PHE A 152 18.80 -2.91 -5.48
C PHE A 152 18.28 -1.60 -4.91
N PHE A 153 18.80 -1.18 -3.77
CA PHE A 153 18.31 -0.03 -3.01
C PHE A 153 18.06 1.24 -3.83
N PHE A 154 18.87 1.50 -4.85
CA PHE A 154 18.74 2.69 -5.70
C PHE A 154 17.94 2.49 -6.97
N SER A 155 17.45 1.29 -7.30
CA SER A 155 16.67 1.04 -8.54
C SER A 155 15.42 1.93 -8.59
N GLY A 156 14.67 2.02 -7.47
CA GLY A 156 13.51 2.88 -7.37
C GLY A 156 13.84 4.36 -7.55
N LEU A 157 14.97 4.82 -7.02
CA LEU A 157 15.43 6.21 -7.20
C LEU A 157 15.88 6.47 -8.64
N ALA A 158 16.54 5.50 -9.27
CA ALA A 158 16.99 5.61 -10.65
C ALA A 158 15.80 5.75 -11.61
N VAL A 159 14.76 4.91 -11.46
CA VAL A 159 13.56 5.00 -12.30
C VAL A 159 12.80 6.32 -12.07
N GLN A 160 12.75 6.81 -10.83
CA GLN A 160 12.14 8.12 -10.53
C GLN A 160 12.87 9.27 -11.22
N ARG A 161 14.21 9.32 -11.10
CA ARG A 161 15.03 10.37 -11.73
C ARG A 161 14.92 10.32 -13.25
N LEU A 162 14.90 9.13 -13.83
CA LEU A 162 14.74 8.98 -15.27
C LEU A 162 13.35 9.42 -15.72
N SER A 163 12.31 9.08 -14.97
CA SER A 163 10.95 9.56 -15.24
C SER A 163 10.84 11.08 -15.12
N ASP A 164 11.46 11.68 -14.07
CA ASP A 164 11.49 13.13 -13.90
C ASP A 164 12.18 13.81 -15.10
N LEU A 165 13.31 13.25 -15.59
CA LEU A 165 14.02 13.76 -16.77
C LEU A 165 13.15 13.70 -18.03
N ILE A 166 12.52 12.56 -18.32
CA ILE A 166 11.65 12.38 -19.49
C ILE A 166 10.46 13.34 -19.39
N CYS A 167 9.83 13.46 -18.21
CA CYS A 167 8.74 14.42 -18.03
C CYS A 167 9.18 15.85 -18.36
N LEU A 168 10.38 16.29 -17.94
CA LEU A 168 10.92 17.60 -18.28
C LEU A 168 11.19 17.76 -19.79
N GLU A 169 11.71 16.73 -20.45
CA GLU A 169 11.92 16.71 -21.90
C GLU A 169 10.60 16.89 -22.68
N HIS A 170 9.50 16.35 -22.14
CA HIS A 170 8.13 16.49 -22.67
C HIS A 170 7.37 17.69 -22.08
N GLN A 171 8.02 18.62 -21.39
CA GLN A 171 7.43 19.82 -20.77
C GLN A 171 6.33 19.51 -19.76
N LEU A 172 6.38 18.33 -19.14
CA LEU A 172 5.45 17.89 -18.10
C LEU A 172 5.98 18.28 -16.70
N SER A 173 5.07 18.40 -15.74
CA SER A 173 5.41 18.73 -14.36
C SER A 173 6.12 17.58 -13.65
N VAL A 174 7.07 17.93 -12.77
CA VAL A 174 7.77 16.98 -11.90
C VAL A 174 7.58 17.33 -10.44
N ILE A 175 7.69 16.34 -9.55
CA ILE A 175 7.63 16.58 -8.11
C ILE A 175 8.93 17.22 -7.64
N GLU A 176 8.87 18.48 -7.22
CA GLU A 176 9.97 19.09 -6.50
C GLU A 176 10.20 18.39 -5.16
N LYS A 177 11.40 17.81 -5.02
CA LYS A 177 11.75 17.10 -3.78
C LYS A 177 12.11 18.12 -2.71
N LYS A 178 11.20 18.34 -1.78
CA LYS A 178 11.50 19.15 -0.59
C LYS A 178 12.62 18.49 0.24
N PRO A 179 13.54 19.26 0.82
CA PRO A 179 14.52 18.78 1.78
C PRO A 179 13.86 17.97 2.89
N TYR A 180 14.56 16.99 3.45
CA TYR A 180 13.97 16.09 4.47
C TYR A 180 13.35 16.84 5.67
N ARG A 181 13.94 17.95 6.06
CA ARG A 181 13.46 18.82 7.14
C ARG A 181 12.11 19.49 6.83
N GLU A 182 11.82 19.75 5.55
CA GLU A 182 10.59 20.40 5.09
C GLU A 182 9.51 19.39 4.66
N ARG A 183 9.84 18.11 4.65
CA ARG A 183 8.86 17.07 4.35
C ARG A 183 7.90 17.02 5.52
N GLN A 184 6.69 17.55 5.35
CA GLN A 184 5.60 17.25 6.26
C GLN A 184 5.56 15.72 6.39
N LYS A 185 5.66 15.21 7.62
CA LYS A 185 5.32 13.80 7.89
C LYS A 185 3.98 13.62 7.21
N ARG A 186 3.90 12.69 6.24
CA ARG A 186 2.59 12.33 5.68
C ARG A 186 1.72 12.08 6.88
N ILE A 187 0.75 12.96 7.09
CA ILE A 187 -0.40 12.62 7.91
C ILE A 187 -1.06 11.54 7.05
N THR A 188 -0.61 10.30 7.26
CA THR A 188 -1.39 9.14 6.87
C THR A 188 -2.79 9.48 7.29
N TYR A 189 -3.77 9.26 6.41
CA TYR A 189 -5.21 9.21 6.66
C TYR A 189 -5.47 9.10 8.15
N PRO A 190 -6.47 9.84 8.72
CA PRO A 190 -6.77 9.71 10.12
C PRO A 190 -6.64 8.23 10.43
N PRO A 191 -5.80 7.83 11.38
CA PRO A 191 -5.47 6.44 11.59
C PRO A 191 -6.82 5.74 11.68
N ARG A 192 -7.06 4.76 10.79
CA ARG A 192 -8.29 3.97 10.90
C ARG A 192 -8.26 3.48 12.32
N GLU A 193 -9.20 3.97 13.10
CA GLU A 193 -9.38 3.61 14.48
C GLU A 193 -9.22 2.09 14.58
N SER A 194 -8.15 1.66 15.21
CA SER A 194 -7.86 0.23 15.29
C SER A 194 -8.93 -0.43 16.14
N ASN A 195 -9.16 -1.73 15.96
CA ASN A 195 -10.07 -2.45 16.85
C ASN A 195 -9.65 -2.35 18.33
N ARG A 196 -8.38 -2.08 18.60
CA ARG A 196 -7.86 -1.84 19.96
C ARG A 196 -8.27 -0.47 20.48
N ASP A 197 -8.09 0.57 19.67
CA ASP A 197 -8.45 1.95 20.05
C ASP A 197 -9.95 2.06 20.31
N ARG A 198 -10.76 1.42 19.44
CA ARG A 198 -12.20 1.33 19.63
C ARG A 198 -12.59 0.63 20.92
N LEU A 199 -11.93 -0.50 21.23
CA LEU A 199 -12.18 -1.24 22.46
C LEU A 199 -11.75 -0.43 23.69
N CYS A 200 -10.61 0.27 23.63
CA CYS A 200 -10.19 1.19 24.70
C CYS A 200 -11.23 2.30 24.92
N GLY A 201 -11.72 2.94 23.85
CA GLY A 201 -12.77 3.96 23.95
C GLY A 201 -14.04 3.45 24.64
N VAL A 202 -14.51 2.25 24.26
CA VAL A 202 -15.68 1.63 24.89
C VAL A 202 -15.42 1.28 26.36
N ILE A 203 -14.23 0.80 26.70
CA ILE A 203 -13.86 0.56 28.12
C ILE A 203 -13.87 1.87 28.91
N ASP A 204 -13.29 2.93 28.34
CA ASP A 204 -13.27 4.27 28.96
C ASP A 204 -14.68 4.80 29.22
N GLU A 205 -15.59 4.68 28.25
CA GLU A 205 -17.01 5.07 28.39
C GLU A 205 -17.73 4.27 29.48
N ILE A 206 -17.49 2.96 29.57
CA ILE A 206 -18.12 2.11 30.60
C ILE A 206 -17.58 2.48 32.00
N LEU A 207 -16.26 2.74 32.11
CA LEU A 207 -15.68 3.13 33.41
C LEU A 207 -16.17 4.51 33.89
N GLN A 208 -16.43 5.44 32.96
CA GLN A 208 -17.07 6.73 33.29
C GLN A 208 -18.49 6.57 33.85
N GLN A 209 -19.20 5.52 33.44
CA GLN A 209 -20.53 5.18 33.96
C GLN A 209 -20.50 4.56 35.38
N LYS A 210 -19.30 4.42 35.97
CA LYS A 210 -19.06 3.89 37.33
C LYS A 210 -19.79 2.56 37.55
N PRO A 211 -19.38 1.48 36.85
CA PRO A 211 -19.98 0.16 37.07
C PRO A 211 -19.83 -0.26 38.55
N THR A 212 -20.85 -0.97 39.05
CA THR A 212 -20.91 -1.37 40.47
C THR A 212 -19.83 -2.37 40.84
N ASP A 213 -19.54 -3.30 39.92
CA ASP A 213 -18.51 -4.33 40.09
C ASP A 213 -17.97 -4.76 38.72
N TYR A 214 -17.03 -5.71 38.73
CA TYR A 214 -16.40 -6.20 37.52
C TYR A 214 -17.35 -7.01 36.63
N GLU A 215 -18.36 -7.66 37.20
CA GLU A 215 -19.39 -8.38 36.45
C GLU A 215 -20.32 -7.42 35.71
N ASP A 216 -20.75 -6.34 36.35
CA ASP A 216 -21.52 -5.25 35.72
C ASP A 216 -20.73 -4.61 34.58
N PHE A 217 -19.42 -4.38 34.75
CA PHE A 217 -18.54 -3.92 33.69
C PHE A 217 -18.52 -4.88 32.49
N LEU A 218 -18.43 -6.19 32.70
CA LEU A 218 -18.46 -7.17 31.63
C LEU A 218 -19.80 -7.24 30.94
N GLN A 219 -20.92 -7.19 31.69
CA GLN A 219 -22.27 -7.12 31.12
C GLN A 219 -22.48 -5.89 30.23
N LYS A 220 -21.95 -4.72 30.63
CA LYS A 220 -22.01 -3.51 29.81
C LYS A 220 -21.19 -3.68 28.53
N LEU A 221 -20.04 -4.35 28.56
CA LEU A 221 -19.29 -4.69 27.36
C LEU A 221 -20.08 -5.63 26.40
N GLU A 222 -20.78 -6.60 26.96
CA GLU A 222 -21.66 -7.49 26.15
C GLU A 222 -22.82 -6.73 25.52
N GLN A 223 -23.43 -5.79 26.24
CA GLN A 223 -24.47 -4.91 25.72
C GLN A 223 -23.97 -4.02 24.56
N GLN A 224 -22.69 -3.68 24.54
CA GLN A 224 -22.04 -2.97 23.45
C GLN A 224 -21.66 -3.90 22.27
N GLY A 225 -22.08 -5.16 22.30
CA GLY A 225 -21.86 -6.11 21.22
C GLY A 225 -20.50 -6.83 21.23
N TYR A 226 -19.85 -6.88 22.36
CA TYR A 226 -18.59 -7.61 22.52
C TYR A 226 -18.82 -8.99 23.10
N GLU A 227 -18.21 -10.01 22.51
CA GLU A 227 -18.15 -11.38 23.02
C GLU A 227 -17.00 -11.51 24.02
N ILE A 228 -17.27 -12.04 25.22
CA ILE A 228 -16.28 -12.16 26.29
C ILE A 228 -15.87 -13.63 26.45
N LYS A 229 -14.57 -13.88 26.45
CA LYS A 229 -13.98 -15.17 26.76
C LYS A 229 -13.19 -15.09 28.07
N ARG A 230 -13.68 -15.82 29.08
CA ARG A 230 -13.03 -15.95 30.38
C ARG A 230 -12.05 -17.13 30.36
N GLY A 231 -10.85 -16.95 30.87
CA GLY A 231 -9.81 -17.95 30.97
C GLY A 231 -8.71 -17.45 31.90
N LYS A 232 -7.46 -17.88 31.71
CA LYS A 232 -6.33 -17.32 32.46
C LYS A 232 -6.25 -15.78 32.37
N TYR A 233 -6.79 -15.19 31.28
CA TYR A 233 -6.92 -13.76 31.06
C TYR A 233 -8.23 -13.48 30.35
N THR A 234 -8.93 -12.43 30.76
CA THR A 234 -10.14 -11.96 30.07
C THR A 234 -9.79 -11.45 28.67
N SER A 235 -10.52 -11.93 27.68
CA SER A 235 -10.32 -11.60 26.27
C SER A 235 -11.66 -11.21 25.66
N VAL A 236 -11.66 -10.21 24.78
CA VAL A 236 -12.83 -9.57 24.23
C VAL A 236 -12.77 -9.54 22.70
N LYS A 237 -13.90 -9.77 22.03
CA LYS A 237 -14.00 -9.77 20.56
C LYS A 237 -15.24 -9.01 20.11
N GLY A 238 -15.09 -7.97 19.30
CA GLY A 238 -16.22 -7.25 18.68
C GLY A 238 -16.78 -8.01 17.47
N ALA A 239 -18.02 -7.72 17.08
CA ALA A 239 -18.79 -8.40 16.05
C ALA A 239 -18.10 -8.55 14.67
N ARG A 240 -17.23 -7.58 14.30
CA ARG A 240 -16.48 -7.60 13.04
C ARG A 240 -15.04 -8.12 13.16
N GLN A 241 -14.65 -8.66 14.32
CA GLN A 241 -13.31 -9.12 14.58
C GLN A 241 -13.19 -10.64 14.39
N LYS A 242 -12.05 -11.08 13.82
CA LYS A 242 -11.74 -12.50 13.65
C LYS A 242 -11.07 -13.13 14.88
N ARG A 243 -10.46 -12.31 15.75
CA ARG A 243 -9.65 -12.78 16.90
C ARG A 243 -10.00 -12.03 18.16
N PHE A 244 -9.91 -12.72 19.29
CA PHE A 244 -10.02 -12.11 20.62
C PHE A 244 -8.81 -11.25 20.94
N ILE A 245 -9.03 -10.12 21.63
CA ILE A 245 -8.03 -9.23 22.18
C ILE A 245 -8.01 -9.44 23.69
N ARG A 246 -6.85 -9.71 24.26
CA ARG A 246 -6.70 -9.84 25.72
C ARG A 246 -6.62 -8.44 26.32
N LEU A 247 -7.39 -8.17 27.38
CA LEU A 247 -7.39 -6.86 28.06
C LEU A 247 -5.98 -6.40 28.44
N LYS A 248 -5.18 -7.28 29.03
CA LYS A 248 -3.78 -6.97 29.41
C LYS A 248 -2.87 -6.52 28.25
N THR A 249 -3.26 -6.71 26.99
CA THR A 249 -2.45 -6.31 25.82
C THR A 249 -2.89 -4.96 25.25
N LEU A 250 -3.90 -4.32 25.82
CA LEU A 250 -4.39 -3.02 25.35
C LEU A 250 -3.45 -1.87 25.77
N GLY A 251 -2.75 -2.01 26.86
CA GLY A 251 -1.82 -1.02 27.41
C GLY A 251 -2.02 -0.83 28.92
N ALA A 252 -1.32 0.13 29.49
CA ALA A 252 -1.47 0.49 30.91
C ALA A 252 -2.89 1.02 31.16
N GLY A 253 -3.49 0.64 32.28
CA GLY A 253 -4.84 1.04 32.69
C GLY A 253 -5.96 0.12 32.20
N TYR A 254 -5.68 -0.88 31.32
CA TYR A 254 -6.68 -1.74 30.72
C TYR A 254 -6.57 -3.22 31.10
N SER A 255 -5.64 -3.59 31.96
CA SER A 255 -5.58 -4.94 32.48
C SER A 255 -6.75 -5.23 33.42
N GLU A 256 -7.11 -6.49 33.59
CA GLU A 256 -8.20 -6.92 34.50
C GLU A 256 -8.02 -6.38 35.91
N ASP A 257 -6.78 -6.45 36.45
CA ASP A 257 -6.46 -5.99 37.80
C ASP A 257 -6.58 -4.47 37.93
N GLU A 258 -6.12 -3.72 36.92
CA GLU A 258 -6.22 -2.26 36.87
C GLU A 258 -7.69 -1.80 36.77
N ILE A 259 -8.49 -2.44 35.90
CA ILE A 259 -9.93 -2.15 35.78
C ILE A 259 -10.65 -2.42 37.10
N LYS A 260 -10.36 -3.54 37.79
CA LYS A 260 -10.92 -3.85 39.10
C LYS A 260 -10.51 -2.82 40.16
N ALA A 261 -9.27 -2.34 40.10
CA ALA A 261 -8.80 -1.30 41.02
C ALA A 261 -9.52 0.04 40.81
N VAL A 262 -9.80 0.40 39.55
CA VAL A 262 -10.55 1.61 39.18
C VAL A 262 -12.01 1.50 39.67
N ILE A 263 -12.66 0.37 39.43
CA ILE A 263 -14.04 0.12 39.87
C ILE A 263 -14.15 0.16 41.43
N ALA A 264 -13.14 -0.38 42.11
CA ALA A 264 -13.07 -0.34 43.56
C ALA A 264 -12.69 1.05 44.17
N GLY A 265 -12.47 2.06 43.31
CA GLY A 265 -12.05 3.40 43.73
C GLY A 265 -10.62 3.49 44.29
N LYS A 266 -9.80 2.46 44.03
CA LYS A 266 -8.40 2.38 44.50
C LYS A 266 -7.37 2.99 43.54
N ALA A 267 -7.78 3.27 42.29
CA ALA A 267 -6.95 3.85 41.26
C ALA A 267 -7.77 4.77 40.35
N GLU A 268 -7.13 5.79 39.77
CA GLU A 268 -7.71 6.58 38.68
C GLU A 268 -7.46 5.90 37.35
N HIS A 269 -8.44 5.96 36.44
CA HIS A 269 -8.32 5.41 35.11
C HIS A 269 -7.47 6.32 34.21
N LEU A 270 -6.38 5.78 33.68
CA LEU A 270 -5.52 6.45 32.71
C LEU A 270 -6.00 6.12 31.29
N SER A 271 -6.89 6.97 30.75
CA SER A 271 -7.33 6.83 29.35
C SER A 271 -6.18 7.14 28.38
N LEU A 272 -5.96 6.26 27.36
CA LEU A 272 -4.99 6.51 26.30
C LEU A 272 -5.32 7.73 25.45
N ILE A 273 -6.55 8.20 25.45
CA ILE A 273 -7.00 9.40 24.72
C ILE A 273 -6.38 10.67 25.33
N HIS A 274 -6.18 10.71 26.64
CA HIS A 274 -5.57 11.87 27.34
C HIS A 274 -4.03 11.92 27.22
N ILE A 275 -3.38 10.82 26.85
CA ILE A 275 -1.91 10.78 26.66
C ILE A 275 -1.49 11.38 25.31
N SER A 276 -2.42 11.56 24.35
CA SER A 276 -2.13 12.08 23.02
C SER A 276 -2.22 13.59 22.85
N GLU A 277 -2.62 14.35 23.86
CA GLU A 277 -2.50 15.81 23.84
C GLU A 277 -1.07 16.21 24.21
N PRO A 278 -0.27 16.78 23.27
CA PRO A 278 0.99 17.40 23.64
C PRO A 278 0.65 18.61 24.52
N THR A 279 1.04 18.56 25.80
CA THR A 279 1.06 19.73 26.66
C THR A 279 1.78 20.86 25.94
N ARG A 280 1.02 21.84 25.50
CA ARG A 280 1.54 23.08 24.93
C ARG A 280 2.27 23.80 26.07
N PRO A 281 3.58 24.05 25.97
CA PRO A 281 4.22 24.88 26.98
C PRO A 281 3.58 26.27 26.90
N LEU A 282 2.97 26.69 27.99
CA LEU A 282 2.60 28.08 28.21
C LEU A 282 3.90 28.90 28.29
N TYR A 283 4.27 29.55 27.19
CA TYR A 283 5.21 30.64 27.27
C TYR A 283 4.53 31.78 28.05
N ILE A 284 4.95 31.95 29.28
CA ILE A 284 4.72 33.16 30.06
C ILE A 284 5.65 34.22 29.50
N SER A 285 5.08 35.36 29.16
CA SER A 285 5.60 36.64 28.63
C SER A 285 6.99 37.06 29.12
#